data_c2eba50c8cb2c852accccf0fd4b9b219
#
_entry.id   c2eba50c8cb2c852accccf0fd4b9b219
#
_cell.length_a   1.000
_cell.length_b   1.000
_cell.length_c   1.000
_cell.angle_alpha   90.00
_cell.angle_beta   90.00
_cell.angle_gamma   90.00
#
_symmetry.space_group_name_H-M   'P 1'
#
loop_
_entity.id
_entity.type
_entity.pdbx_description
1 polymer ?
#
loop_
_entity_poly.entity_id
_entity_poly.type
_entity_poly.pdbx_seq_one_letter_code
_entity_poly.pdbx_strand_id
1 'polypeptide(L)'
;MKRFLILAGLAALVACSETPEVNFSVTVVTDDATSVSIASATLNGSFFQAGTDIREVGFEWGMAEASMTEVLQADYPGGRTGKFSAKLDALGEEKTYYYKAYVVLQNGDDIRTFYGETQSFTTLHGDAPIVDPTPESNQPGWAELPSMDIKQEGQYMVSASDNSLYFAWHISPDVQGPGGKLARNYTVCFSADYHCPVWVAAPRHSMYVGNSGRTDAYGADPDVPANIQYNSKSTGGGCNKGHMLGSAERTCSKATNQQVFYYTNIAPQLSAGFNTGKGGWNILEDYVDKQVCADTLYEVLGTYFKNYTDGYGKSQSPSVIEFGGRTDVGMPTMFYYALLRTKSGNSGKSVKDCSADELKCVAFVRTHTNDLKGQAVSSKELMSISDLERLTGFTYFPNVPNAPKSTYKASDWGL
;
A
#
# COMPACT_ATOMS: atom_id res chain seq x y z
N MET A 1 -70.68 39.09 -66.01
CA MET A 1 -69.23 38.94 -65.95
C MET A 1 -68.84 39.12 -64.49
N LYS A 2 -68.61 37.99 -63.76
CA LYS A 2 -68.22 38.03 -62.36
C LYS A 2 -66.70 37.74 -62.27
N ARG A 3 -65.93 38.71 -61.74
CA ARG A 3 -64.50 38.54 -61.48
C ARG A 3 -64.33 37.84 -60.16
N PHE A 4 -63.65 36.68 -60.18
CA PHE A 4 -63.14 36.01 -58.96
C PHE A 4 -61.82 36.57 -58.59
N LEU A 5 -61.65 37.08 -57.37
CA LEU A 5 -60.38 37.41 -56.73
C LEU A 5 -59.96 36.13 -55.99
N ILE A 6 -58.74 35.68 -56.35
CA ILE A 6 -58.07 34.59 -55.61
C ILE A 6 -57.12 35.26 -54.57
N LEU A 7 -57.46 35.04 -53.28
CA LEU A 7 -56.61 35.46 -52.15
C LEU A 7 -55.60 34.35 -51.90
N ALA A 8 -54.32 34.54 -52.17
CA ALA A 8 -53.25 33.62 -51.79
C ALA A 8 -52.91 33.87 -50.32
N GLY A 9 -53.27 32.93 -49.45
CA GLY A 9 -52.84 32.93 -48.04
C GLY A 9 -51.42 32.40 -47.88
N LEU A 10 -50.51 33.27 -47.42
CA LEU A 10 -49.17 32.92 -47.07
C LEU A 10 -49.19 32.28 -45.65
N ALA A 11 -49.03 30.94 -45.60
CA ALA A 11 -48.87 30.23 -44.30
C ALA A 11 -47.43 30.39 -43.88
N ALA A 12 -47.15 31.23 -42.86
CA ALA A 12 -45.87 31.28 -42.19
C ALA A 12 -45.72 30.00 -41.33
N LEU A 13 -44.86 29.11 -41.73
CA LEU A 13 -44.37 28.01 -40.90
C LEU A 13 -43.48 28.60 -39.81
N VAL A 14 -44.02 28.75 -38.59
CA VAL A 14 -43.21 28.96 -37.39
C VAL A 14 -42.55 27.61 -37.08
N ALA A 15 -41.30 27.45 -37.47
CA ALA A 15 -40.47 26.36 -36.96
C ALA A 15 -40.15 26.69 -35.51
N CYS A 16 -40.83 26.04 -34.57
CA CYS A 16 -40.35 25.95 -33.20
C CYS A 16 -39.05 25.14 -33.24
N SER A 17 -37.91 25.82 -33.17
CA SER A 17 -36.68 25.15 -32.80
C SER A 17 -36.79 24.79 -31.32
N GLU A 18 -37.11 23.52 -31.03
CA GLU A 18 -36.90 22.97 -29.69
C GLU A 18 -35.40 23.09 -29.40
N THR A 19 -35.01 24.00 -28.51
CA THR A 19 -33.68 24.01 -27.92
C THR A 19 -33.58 22.68 -27.18
N PRO A 20 -32.50 21.89 -27.43
CA PRO A 20 -32.32 20.64 -26.73
C PRO A 20 -32.33 20.88 -25.23
N GLU A 21 -33.19 20.19 -24.48
CA GLU A 21 -33.27 20.26 -23.04
C GLU A 21 -31.89 19.88 -22.47
N VAL A 22 -31.28 20.79 -21.74
CA VAL A 22 -29.99 20.56 -21.11
C VAL A 22 -30.15 19.60 -19.94
N ASN A 23 -29.43 18.51 -19.97
CA ASN A 23 -29.47 17.52 -18.90
C ASN A 23 -28.59 17.93 -17.71
N PHE A 24 -29.17 18.62 -16.71
CA PHE A 24 -28.54 18.90 -15.43
C PHE A 24 -28.70 17.69 -14.50
N SER A 25 -27.94 16.63 -14.71
CA SER A 25 -27.90 15.47 -13.84
C SER A 25 -26.46 15.05 -13.54
N VAL A 26 -26.22 14.59 -12.33
CA VAL A 26 -24.98 13.96 -11.88
C VAL A 26 -25.26 13.19 -10.59
N THR A 27 -24.65 12.05 -10.42
CA THR A 27 -24.64 11.34 -9.14
C THR A 27 -23.38 11.78 -8.39
N VAL A 28 -23.54 12.36 -7.20
CA VAL A 28 -22.44 12.78 -6.32
C VAL A 28 -22.40 11.86 -5.11
N VAL A 29 -21.23 11.39 -4.75
CA VAL A 29 -21.01 10.54 -3.57
C VAL A 29 -19.99 11.26 -2.67
N THR A 30 -20.33 11.39 -1.40
CA THR A 30 -19.39 11.78 -0.35
C THR A 30 -18.73 10.51 0.17
N ASP A 31 -17.44 10.36 -0.09
CA ASP A 31 -16.64 9.22 0.39
C ASP A 31 -16.11 9.51 1.80
N ASP A 32 -15.67 8.47 2.54
CA ASP A 32 -15.13 8.62 3.88
C ASP A 32 -13.89 9.54 3.92
N ALA A 33 -13.77 10.34 4.98
CA ALA A 33 -12.57 11.14 5.22
C ALA A 33 -11.37 10.25 5.53
N THR A 34 -10.20 10.62 5.02
CA THR A 34 -8.94 9.90 5.23
C THR A 34 -7.89 10.83 5.85
N SER A 35 -6.76 10.27 6.28
CA SER A 35 -5.64 11.05 6.87
C SER A 35 -6.10 12.00 7.99
N VAL A 36 -7.07 11.56 8.80
CA VAL A 36 -7.55 12.34 9.94
C VAL A 36 -6.44 12.44 10.98
N SER A 37 -6.15 13.67 11.42
CA SER A 37 -5.14 13.99 12.43
C SER A 37 -5.75 14.82 13.56
N ILE A 38 -4.92 15.37 14.43
CA ILE A 38 -5.34 16.30 15.49
C ILE A 38 -5.85 17.64 14.94
N ALA A 39 -5.40 18.04 13.74
CA ALA A 39 -5.67 19.35 13.19
C ALA A 39 -5.97 19.35 11.68
N SER A 40 -6.12 18.19 11.06
CA SER A 40 -6.39 18.07 9.62
C SER A 40 -7.12 16.81 9.26
N ALA A 41 -7.76 16.79 8.07
CA ALA A 41 -8.33 15.61 7.43
C ALA A 41 -8.30 15.78 5.90
N THR A 42 -8.34 14.69 5.16
CA THR A 42 -8.57 14.71 3.71
C THR A 42 -10.01 14.28 3.44
N LEU A 43 -10.80 15.17 2.87
CA LEU A 43 -12.16 14.89 2.42
C LEU A 43 -12.12 14.28 1.03
N ASN A 44 -12.95 13.28 0.78
CA ASN A 44 -12.98 12.53 -0.48
C ASN A 44 -14.39 12.53 -1.06
N GLY A 45 -14.47 12.59 -2.38
CA GLY A 45 -15.73 12.53 -3.10
C GLY A 45 -15.57 11.98 -4.50
N SER A 46 -16.68 11.52 -5.05
CA SER A 46 -16.75 11.03 -6.42
C SER A 46 -18.03 11.47 -7.11
N PHE A 47 -18.01 11.51 -8.43
CA PHE A 47 -19.18 11.82 -9.25
C PHE A 47 -19.23 10.94 -10.48
N PHE A 48 -20.46 10.72 -10.96
CA PHE A 48 -20.72 9.82 -12.07
C PHE A 48 -21.75 10.42 -13.03
N GLN A 49 -21.52 10.24 -14.33
CA GLN A 49 -22.48 10.54 -15.41
C GLN A 49 -22.97 11.99 -15.43
N ALA A 50 -22.07 12.97 -15.28
CA ALA A 50 -22.43 14.37 -15.41
C ALA A 50 -23.06 14.64 -16.79
N GLY A 51 -24.28 15.19 -16.79
CA GLY A 51 -25.07 15.42 -18.00
C GLY A 51 -24.62 16.63 -18.81
N THR A 52 -23.88 17.55 -18.19
CA THR A 52 -23.30 18.75 -18.82
C THR A 52 -21.92 19.06 -18.23
N ASP A 53 -21.33 20.18 -18.59
CA ASP A 53 -19.98 20.54 -18.17
C ASP A 53 -19.93 20.80 -16.65
N ILE A 54 -18.86 20.32 -16.04
CA ILE A 54 -18.58 20.56 -14.63
C ILE A 54 -17.75 21.84 -14.53
N ARG A 55 -18.24 22.79 -13.76
CA ARG A 55 -17.56 24.04 -13.44
C ARG A 55 -16.63 23.88 -12.24
N GLU A 56 -17.08 23.16 -11.22
CA GLU A 56 -16.42 23.10 -9.93
C GLU A 56 -16.82 21.83 -9.18
N VAL A 57 -15.88 21.31 -8.36
CA VAL A 57 -16.12 20.26 -7.38
C VAL A 57 -15.51 20.64 -6.04
N GLY A 58 -16.05 20.13 -4.94
CA GLY A 58 -15.53 20.44 -3.61
C GLY A 58 -16.40 19.88 -2.50
N PHE A 59 -16.28 20.48 -1.32
CA PHE A 59 -16.97 20.06 -0.11
C PHE A 59 -17.56 21.27 0.61
N GLU A 60 -18.81 21.15 1.07
CA GLU A 60 -19.33 21.99 2.15
C GLU A 60 -19.09 21.27 3.47
N TRP A 61 -18.67 22.00 4.50
CA TRP A 61 -18.34 21.44 5.79
C TRP A 61 -18.64 22.38 6.96
N GLY A 62 -18.66 21.84 8.18
CA GLY A 62 -18.89 22.59 9.40
C GLY A 62 -18.87 21.74 10.66
N MET A 63 -19.03 22.35 11.80
CA MET A 63 -19.08 21.65 13.10
C MET A 63 -20.48 21.15 13.49
N ALA A 64 -21.51 21.44 12.69
CA ALA A 64 -22.86 20.96 12.92
C ALA A 64 -23.46 20.50 11.59
N GLU A 65 -24.11 19.34 11.59
CA GLU A 65 -24.71 18.75 10.41
C GLU A 65 -25.73 19.68 9.73
N ALA A 66 -26.51 20.41 10.52
CA ALA A 66 -27.52 21.35 10.04
C ALA A 66 -26.97 22.69 9.55
N SER A 67 -25.65 22.92 9.69
CA SER A 67 -24.99 24.21 9.38
C SER A 67 -23.58 23.99 8.86
N MET A 68 -23.45 23.47 7.64
CA MET A 68 -22.19 23.37 6.89
C MET A 68 -22.06 24.62 6.02
N THR A 69 -21.44 25.68 6.54
CA THR A 69 -21.34 26.99 5.88
C THR A 69 -19.99 27.26 5.23
N GLU A 70 -18.99 26.45 5.57
CA GLU A 70 -17.65 26.57 5.00
C GLU A 70 -17.54 25.77 3.70
N VAL A 71 -16.78 26.29 2.74
CA VAL A 71 -16.56 25.66 1.43
C VAL A 71 -15.08 25.37 1.25
N LEU A 72 -14.79 24.14 0.82
CA LEU A 72 -13.44 23.69 0.46
C LEU A 72 -13.46 23.21 -0.99
N GLN A 73 -12.92 24.03 -1.89
CA GLN A 73 -12.81 23.67 -3.30
C GLN A 73 -11.75 22.58 -3.51
N ALA A 74 -12.01 21.66 -4.42
CA ALA A 74 -11.09 20.60 -4.82
C ALA A 74 -10.71 20.76 -6.30
N ASP A 75 -9.56 20.17 -6.68
CA ASP A 75 -9.14 20.13 -8.08
C ASP A 75 -10.10 19.23 -8.88
N TYR A 76 -10.61 19.76 -9.99
CA TYR A 76 -11.47 19.01 -10.90
C TYR A 76 -10.64 18.03 -11.73
N PRO A 77 -10.88 16.70 -11.64
CA PRO A 77 -10.05 15.69 -12.29
C PRO A 77 -10.27 15.58 -13.82
N GLY A 78 -11.24 16.31 -14.36
CA GLY A 78 -11.66 16.23 -15.76
C GLY A 78 -12.68 15.12 -16.02
N GLY A 79 -13.32 15.14 -17.18
CA GLY A 79 -14.29 14.13 -17.61
C GLY A 79 -15.68 14.26 -16.96
N ARG A 80 -16.55 13.27 -17.20
CA ARG A 80 -17.95 13.22 -16.68
C ARG A 80 -18.14 12.19 -15.56
N THR A 81 -17.05 11.57 -15.12
CA THR A 81 -16.96 10.65 -13.99
C THR A 81 -15.55 10.79 -13.41
N GLY A 82 -15.43 10.90 -12.09
CA GLY A 82 -14.13 11.08 -11.45
C GLY A 82 -14.20 11.04 -9.93
N LYS A 83 -13.01 11.01 -9.32
CA LYS A 83 -12.80 11.19 -7.89
C LYS A 83 -12.06 12.49 -7.66
N PHE A 84 -12.32 13.14 -6.53
CA PHE A 84 -11.64 14.35 -6.11
C PHE A 84 -11.45 14.32 -4.60
N SER A 85 -10.45 15.05 -4.12
CA SER A 85 -10.18 15.19 -2.70
C SER A 85 -9.64 16.56 -2.39
N ALA A 86 -9.81 17.01 -1.15
CA ALA A 86 -9.22 18.25 -0.67
C ALA A 86 -8.80 18.09 0.78
N LYS A 87 -7.67 18.70 1.14
CA LYS A 87 -7.16 18.70 2.50
C LYS A 87 -7.77 19.82 3.29
N LEU A 88 -8.29 19.50 4.45
CA LEU A 88 -8.83 20.44 5.44
C LEU A 88 -7.82 20.55 6.58
N ASP A 89 -7.31 21.75 6.81
CA ASP A 89 -6.29 22.05 7.83
C ASP A 89 -6.85 23.00 8.91
N ALA A 90 -6.08 23.24 9.96
CA ALA A 90 -6.38 24.12 11.08
C ALA A 90 -7.67 23.77 11.85
N LEU A 91 -7.95 22.49 11.97
CA LEU A 91 -9.06 21.96 12.73
C LEU A 91 -8.78 21.97 14.24
N GLY A 92 -9.83 22.02 15.05
CA GLY A 92 -9.73 21.82 16.49
C GLY A 92 -9.57 20.32 16.81
N GLU A 93 -8.85 20.05 17.89
CA GLU A 93 -8.62 18.72 18.45
C GLU A 93 -9.91 18.15 19.07
N GLU A 94 -10.13 16.83 18.94
CA GLU A 94 -11.33 16.12 19.46
C GLU A 94 -12.67 16.77 19.04
N LYS A 95 -12.72 17.29 17.81
CA LYS A 95 -13.93 17.91 17.27
C LYS A 95 -14.51 17.05 16.17
N THR A 96 -15.82 16.89 16.19
CA THR A 96 -16.56 16.28 15.10
C THR A 96 -16.89 17.33 14.05
N TYR A 97 -16.56 17.02 12.81
CA TYR A 97 -16.88 17.81 11.64
C TYR A 97 -17.79 17.02 10.71
N TYR A 98 -18.74 17.73 10.11
CA TYR A 98 -19.67 17.20 9.10
C TYR A 98 -19.31 17.78 7.76
N TYR A 99 -19.45 17.01 6.71
CA TYR A 99 -19.17 17.44 5.35
C TYR A 99 -19.99 16.68 4.32
N LYS A 100 -20.18 17.29 3.15
CA LYS A 100 -20.76 16.68 1.96
C LYS A 100 -20.05 17.14 0.71
N ALA A 101 -19.83 16.23 -0.23
CA ALA A 101 -19.27 16.53 -1.53
C ALA A 101 -20.28 17.31 -2.37
N TYR A 102 -19.81 18.24 -3.20
CA TYR A 102 -20.65 18.93 -4.19
C TYR A 102 -20.00 18.94 -5.57
N VAL A 103 -20.87 19.02 -6.57
CA VAL A 103 -20.52 19.22 -7.98
C VAL A 103 -21.40 20.33 -8.55
N VAL A 104 -20.77 21.32 -9.16
CA VAL A 104 -21.45 22.44 -9.86
C VAL A 104 -21.45 22.16 -11.35
N LEU A 105 -22.61 22.01 -11.94
CA LEU A 105 -22.79 21.89 -13.38
C LEU A 105 -23.13 23.25 -13.98
N GLN A 106 -22.60 23.53 -15.17
CA GLN A 106 -22.85 24.78 -15.90
C GLN A 106 -23.18 24.50 -17.37
N ASN A 107 -24.20 25.20 -17.89
CA ASN A 107 -24.47 25.30 -19.32
C ASN A 107 -24.90 26.74 -19.68
N GLY A 108 -24.01 27.48 -20.34
CA GLY A 108 -24.21 28.91 -20.55
C GLY A 108 -24.29 29.66 -19.22
N ASP A 109 -25.37 30.38 -19.00
CA ASP A 109 -25.63 31.14 -17.77
C ASP A 109 -26.32 30.32 -16.68
N ASP A 110 -26.81 29.12 -17.01
CA ASP A 110 -27.47 28.23 -16.04
C ASP A 110 -26.43 27.46 -15.22
N ILE A 111 -26.54 27.53 -13.89
CA ILE A 111 -25.64 26.88 -12.94
C ILE A 111 -26.49 26.11 -11.91
N ARG A 112 -26.14 24.86 -11.65
CA ARG A 112 -26.79 24.01 -10.64
C ARG A 112 -25.76 23.23 -9.81
N THR A 113 -26.00 23.17 -8.50
CA THR A 113 -25.18 22.42 -7.56
C THR A 113 -25.87 21.16 -7.13
N PHE A 114 -25.15 20.04 -7.09
CA PHE A 114 -25.59 18.73 -6.65
C PHE A 114 -24.71 18.27 -5.50
N TYR A 115 -25.28 17.56 -4.55
CA TYR A 115 -24.62 17.14 -3.33
C TYR A 115 -24.68 15.63 -3.15
N GLY A 116 -23.64 15.08 -2.50
CA GLY A 116 -23.67 13.74 -1.91
C GLY A 116 -24.30 13.75 -0.52
N GLU A 117 -24.45 12.58 0.06
CA GLU A 117 -24.93 12.42 1.45
C GLU A 117 -23.95 13.03 2.44
N THR A 118 -24.44 13.48 3.59
CA THR A 118 -23.58 14.01 4.65
C THR A 118 -22.79 12.89 5.31
N GLN A 119 -21.49 13.14 5.51
CA GLN A 119 -20.56 12.30 6.27
C GLN A 119 -19.99 13.09 7.44
N SER A 120 -19.33 12.41 8.37
CA SER A 120 -18.65 13.05 9.49
C SER A 120 -17.32 12.36 9.82
N PHE A 121 -16.42 13.10 10.44
CA PHE A 121 -15.21 12.56 11.06
C PHE A 121 -14.93 13.33 12.36
N THR A 122 -14.15 12.70 13.26
CA THR A 122 -13.68 13.36 14.49
C THR A 122 -12.16 13.44 14.45
N THR A 123 -11.61 14.64 14.68
CA THR A 123 -10.16 14.84 14.80
C THR A 123 -9.60 14.14 16.02
N LEU A 124 -8.33 13.76 15.97
CA LEU A 124 -7.66 13.02 17.03
C LEU A 124 -7.33 13.93 18.23
N HIS A 125 -6.99 13.33 19.36
CA HIS A 125 -6.50 14.01 20.57
C HIS A 125 -4.99 14.29 20.49
N GLY A 126 -4.52 15.51 20.81
CA GLY A 126 -3.13 15.94 20.64
C GLY A 126 -2.14 15.39 21.68
N ASP A 127 -2.61 15.01 22.84
CA ASP A 127 -1.81 14.34 23.87
C ASP A 127 -1.86 12.81 23.79
N ALA A 128 -2.33 12.26 22.67
CA ALA A 128 -2.04 10.86 22.44
C ALA A 128 -0.51 10.73 22.45
N PRO A 129 0.13 10.23 23.53
CA PRO A 129 1.55 9.98 23.49
C PRO A 129 1.79 9.15 22.23
N ILE A 130 3.00 9.23 21.66
CA ILE A 130 3.49 8.19 20.76
C ILE A 130 3.53 6.91 21.60
N VAL A 131 2.38 6.37 21.89
CA VAL A 131 2.23 5.09 22.54
C VAL A 131 2.44 4.11 21.41
N ASP A 132 3.49 3.33 21.47
CA ASP A 132 3.48 1.99 20.93
C ASP A 132 2.05 1.44 21.16
N PRO A 133 1.41 0.86 20.19
CA PRO A 133 -0.03 0.74 20.12
C PRO A 133 -0.61 0.30 21.44
N THR A 134 -1.53 1.13 21.96
CA THR A 134 -2.42 0.68 23.01
C THR A 134 -3.19 -0.54 22.52
N PRO A 135 -3.61 -1.43 23.42
CA PRO A 135 -4.34 -2.66 23.06
C PRO A 135 -5.61 -2.47 22.21
N GLU A 136 -6.02 -1.24 21.95
CA GLU A 136 -7.22 -0.92 21.16
C GLU A 136 -6.97 -0.80 19.66
N SER A 137 -5.74 -0.53 19.20
CA SER A 137 -5.35 -0.78 17.82
C SER A 137 -4.46 -2.03 17.78
N ASN A 138 -4.95 -3.14 17.30
CA ASN A 138 -4.20 -4.39 17.16
C ASN A 138 -3.00 -4.29 16.18
N GLN A 139 -2.58 -3.08 15.81
CA GLN A 139 -1.53 -2.84 14.83
C GLN A 139 -0.41 -1.96 15.39
N PRO A 140 0.85 -2.42 15.37
CA PRO A 140 1.99 -1.56 15.65
C PRO A 140 2.08 -0.43 14.60
N GLY A 141 2.33 0.81 15.05
CA GLY A 141 2.54 1.95 14.15
C GLY A 141 3.95 2.00 13.53
N TRP A 142 4.62 0.88 13.26
CA TRP A 142 6.00 0.83 12.76
C TRP A 142 6.10 1.31 11.30
N ALA A 143 7.22 1.92 10.95
CA ALA A 143 7.41 2.58 9.65
C ALA A 143 7.44 1.61 8.47
N GLU A 144 7.92 0.38 8.69
CA GLU A 144 8.00 -0.68 7.67
C GLU A 144 6.66 -1.34 7.36
N LEU A 145 5.68 -1.28 8.26
CA LEU A 145 4.46 -2.05 8.11
C LEU A 145 3.61 -1.59 6.91
N PRO A 146 3.16 -2.51 6.07
CA PRO A 146 2.02 -2.27 5.19
C PRO A 146 0.72 -2.05 5.98
N SER A 147 -0.29 -1.47 5.34
CA SER A 147 -1.63 -1.42 5.93
C SER A 147 -2.16 -2.83 6.16
N MET A 148 -2.75 -3.05 7.32
CA MET A 148 -3.35 -4.32 7.73
C MET A 148 -4.75 -4.03 8.28
N ASP A 149 -5.74 -4.76 7.83
CA ASP A 149 -7.12 -4.72 8.31
C ASP A 149 -7.37 -5.87 9.29
N ILE A 150 -6.77 -5.81 10.46
CA ILE A 150 -6.67 -6.92 11.40
C ILE A 150 -7.94 -7.10 12.22
N LYS A 151 -8.40 -8.36 12.32
CA LYS A 151 -9.29 -8.85 13.36
C LYS A 151 -8.61 -9.98 14.15
N GLN A 152 -8.96 -10.13 15.41
CA GLN A 152 -8.53 -11.27 16.20
C GLN A 152 -9.48 -12.45 15.99
N GLU A 153 -8.93 -13.64 15.72
CA GLU A 153 -9.67 -14.90 15.61
C GLU A 153 -8.99 -15.96 16.48
N GLY A 154 -9.56 -16.20 17.66
CA GLY A 154 -8.90 -17.00 18.68
C GLY A 154 -7.61 -16.32 19.18
N GLN A 155 -6.49 -17.04 19.02
CA GLN A 155 -5.15 -16.51 19.35
C GLN A 155 -4.44 -15.85 18.16
N TYR A 156 -5.03 -15.90 16.96
CA TYR A 156 -4.39 -15.46 15.73
C TYR A 156 -4.92 -14.12 15.25
N MET A 157 -4.08 -13.37 14.57
CA MET A 157 -4.45 -12.14 13.87
C MET A 157 -4.69 -12.45 12.39
N VAL A 158 -5.88 -12.13 11.91
CA VAL A 158 -6.36 -12.47 10.55
C VAL A 158 -6.84 -11.19 9.87
N SER A 159 -6.76 -11.10 8.55
CA SER A 159 -7.37 -10.00 7.82
C SER A 159 -8.90 -10.00 7.98
N ALA A 160 -9.48 -8.83 8.18
CA ALA A 160 -10.94 -8.68 8.28
C ALA A 160 -11.62 -8.85 6.91
N SER A 161 -10.93 -8.46 5.82
CA SER A 161 -11.43 -8.54 4.44
C SER A 161 -11.06 -9.85 3.72
N ASP A 162 -10.00 -10.54 4.17
CA ASP A 162 -9.51 -11.79 3.55
C ASP A 162 -9.08 -12.81 4.61
N ASN A 163 -9.97 -13.72 4.96
CA ASN A 163 -9.72 -14.75 5.99
C ASN A 163 -8.57 -15.74 5.65
N SER A 164 -8.00 -15.67 4.45
CA SER A 164 -6.83 -16.47 4.09
C SER A 164 -5.51 -15.83 4.53
N LEU A 165 -5.51 -14.54 4.92
CA LEU A 165 -4.32 -13.81 5.31
C LEU A 165 -4.18 -13.73 6.83
N TYR A 166 -3.06 -14.23 7.33
CA TYR A 166 -2.68 -14.24 8.74
C TYR A 166 -1.50 -13.29 8.97
N PHE A 167 -1.53 -12.57 10.10
CA PHE A 167 -0.46 -11.64 10.48
C PHE A 167 0.20 -12.11 11.78
N ALA A 168 1.52 -12.06 11.79
CA ALA A 168 2.30 -12.29 13.01
C ALA A 168 3.44 -11.28 13.07
N TRP A 169 3.72 -10.75 14.26
CA TRP A 169 4.88 -9.88 14.48
C TRP A 169 5.75 -10.42 15.59
N HIS A 170 7.03 -10.46 15.31
CA HIS A 170 8.02 -11.02 16.20
C HIS A 170 8.88 -9.93 16.82
N ILE A 171 8.99 -9.97 18.13
CA ILE A 171 9.86 -9.11 18.92
C ILE A 171 11.11 -9.92 19.25
N SER A 172 12.29 -9.31 19.13
CA SER A 172 13.52 -9.93 19.56
C SER A 172 13.47 -10.20 21.07
N PRO A 173 13.75 -11.44 21.54
CA PRO A 173 13.62 -11.76 22.95
C PRO A 173 14.68 -11.13 23.85
N ASP A 174 15.83 -10.72 23.28
CA ASP A 174 17.05 -10.36 24.01
C ASP A 174 17.80 -9.13 23.46
N VAL A 175 17.32 -8.54 22.37
CA VAL A 175 17.93 -7.33 21.81
C VAL A 175 17.10 -6.11 22.20
N GLN A 176 17.76 -5.10 22.78
CA GLN A 176 17.12 -3.86 23.15
C GLN A 176 17.37 -2.78 22.09
N GLY A 177 16.31 -2.13 21.68
CA GLY A 177 16.33 -0.93 20.85
C GLY A 177 16.44 0.36 21.67
N PRO A 178 16.26 1.51 21.02
CA PRO A 178 16.22 2.81 21.70
C PRO A 178 15.19 2.83 22.82
N GLY A 179 15.57 3.45 23.95
CA GLY A 179 14.72 3.54 25.14
C GLY A 179 14.62 2.26 25.99
N GLY A 180 15.49 1.26 25.74
CA GLY A 180 15.56 0.02 26.52
C GLY A 180 14.39 -0.96 26.29
N LYS A 181 13.54 -0.71 25.30
CA LYS A 181 12.48 -1.65 24.88
C LYS A 181 13.06 -2.75 24.00
N LEU A 182 12.47 -3.94 24.05
CA LEU A 182 12.86 -5.02 23.13
C LEU A 182 12.65 -4.57 21.69
N ALA A 183 13.65 -4.87 20.84
CA ALA A 183 13.61 -4.51 19.43
C ALA A 183 12.64 -5.42 18.68
N ARG A 184 11.85 -4.84 17.78
CA ARG A 184 11.05 -5.63 16.84
C ARG A 184 11.97 -6.36 15.86
N ASN A 185 11.65 -7.60 15.56
CA ASN A 185 12.43 -8.41 14.61
C ASN A 185 11.84 -8.26 13.19
N TYR A 186 10.63 -8.75 12.99
CA TYR A 186 9.89 -8.59 11.72
C TYR A 186 8.40 -8.84 11.92
N THR A 187 7.62 -8.48 10.93
CA THR A 187 6.19 -8.80 10.81
C THR A 187 5.97 -9.57 9.51
N VAL A 188 5.11 -10.57 9.53
CA VAL A 188 4.76 -11.35 8.35
C VAL A 188 3.25 -11.29 8.07
N CYS A 189 2.90 -11.24 6.78
CA CYS A 189 1.60 -11.62 6.25
C CYS A 189 1.74 -12.97 5.55
N PHE A 190 1.07 -13.99 6.08
CA PHE A 190 1.11 -15.37 5.57
C PHE A 190 -0.23 -15.77 4.98
N SER A 191 -0.23 -16.37 3.80
CA SER A 191 -1.44 -16.82 3.13
C SER A 191 -1.72 -18.30 3.37
N ALA A 192 -2.93 -18.61 3.83
CA ALA A 192 -3.44 -19.97 3.91
C ALA A 192 -3.72 -20.56 2.53
N ASP A 193 -4.06 -19.75 1.53
CA ASP A 193 -4.35 -20.21 0.16
C ASP A 193 -3.08 -20.58 -0.60
N TYR A 194 -1.99 -19.84 -0.38
CA TYR A 194 -0.70 -20.10 -1.03
C TYR A 194 0.24 -20.95 -0.16
N HIS A 195 -0.05 -21.10 1.14
CA HIS A 195 0.87 -21.68 2.11
C HIS A 195 2.27 -21.07 2.05
N CYS A 196 2.32 -19.74 1.94
CA CYS A 196 3.53 -18.99 1.66
C CYS A 196 3.41 -17.58 2.26
N PRO A 197 4.52 -16.94 2.72
CA PRO A 197 4.50 -15.54 3.07
C PRO A 197 4.12 -14.70 1.83
N VAL A 198 3.21 -13.76 2.01
CA VAL A 198 2.85 -12.78 0.99
C VAL A 198 3.79 -11.58 1.09
N TRP A 199 4.10 -11.17 2.31
CA TRP A 199 5.16 -10.20 2.59
C TRP A 199 5.73 -10.40 4.00
N VAL A 200 6.96 -9.93 4.17
CA VAL A 200 7.68 -9.82 5.44
C VAL A 200 8.22 -8.40 5.54
N ALA A 201 7.87 -7.68 6.61
CA ALA A 201 8.27 -6.31 6.86
C ALA A 201 9.27 -6.24 8.02
N ALA A 202 10.39 -5.54 7.83
CA ALA A 202 11.46 -5.50 8.82
C ALA A 202 12.25 -4.20 8.81
N PRO A 203 12.78 -3.75 9.96
CA PRO A 203 13.80 -2.72 10.01
C PRO A 203 15.17 -3.35 9.75
N ARG A 204 16.02 -2.69 8.98
CA ARG A 204 17.44 -3.05 8.75
C ARG A 204 18.32 -2.00 9.38
N HIS A 205 19.15 -2.43 10.32
CA HIS A 205 20.12 -1.57 11.01
C HIS A 205 21.26 -2.43 11.54
N SER A 206 22.45 -1.85 11.73
CA SER A 206 23.62 -2.56 12.23
C SER A 206 23.41 -3.24 13.59
N MET A 207 22.47 -2.78 14.42
CA MET A 207 22.13 -3.41 15.72
C MET A 207 21.65 -4.86 15.61
N TYR A 208 21.12 -5.27 14.45
CA TYR A 208 20.64 -6.63 14.22
C TYR A 208 21.72 -7.59 13.75
N VAL A 209 22.93 -7.09 13.45
CA VAL A 209 24.05 -7.87 12.95
C VAL A 209 25.09 -8.06 14.08
N GLY A 210 25.53 -9.29 14.26
CA GLY A 210 26.51 -9.67 15.28
C GLY A 210 27.17 -11.00 14.93
N ASN A 211 27.63 -11.72 15.93
CA ASN A 211 28.42 -12.94 15.78
C ASN A 211 27.72 -14.23 16.26
N SER A 212 26.39 -14.21 16.45
CA SER A 212 25.69 -15.40 16.95
C SER A 212 25.66 -16.57 15.95
N GLY A 213 25.88 -16.26 14.67
CA GLY A 213 25.83 -17.21 13.57
C GLY A 213 24.41 -17.66 13.22
N ARG A 214 24.33 -18.54 12.23
CA ARG A 214 23.10 -19.14 11.72
C ARG A 214 22.65 -20.28 12.61
N THR A 215 21.34 -20.38 12.93
CA THR A 215 20.79 -21.39 13.86
C THR A 215 20.19 -22.62 13.17
N ASP A 216 19.74 -22.50 11.92
CA ASP A 216 19.01 -23.54 11.19
C ASP A 216 17.77 -24.11 11.94
N ALA A 217 17.17 -23.29 12.78
CA ALA A 217 16.09 -23.65 13.70
C ALA A 217 14.70 -23.71 12.99
N TYR A 218 14.64 -24.33 11.81
CA TYR A 218 13.39 -24.44 11.05
C TYR A 218 12.25 -25.05 11.85
N GLY A 219 11.11 -24.37 11.91
CA GLY A 219 9.93 -24.80 12.64
C GLY A 219 8.69 -23.99 12.31
N ALA A 220 7.55 -24.45 12.83
CA ALA A 220 6.31 -23.69 12.70
C ALA A 220 6.39 -22.40 13.53
N ASP A 221 5.79 -21.35 12.99
CA ASP A 221 5.55 -20.09 13.69
C ASP A 221 4.41 -20.30 14.69
N PRO A 222 4.60 -20.01 15.99
CA PRO A 222 3.55 -20.21 16.98
C PRO A 222 2.36 -19.26 16.82
N ASP A 223 2.55 -18.10 16.14
CA ASP A 223 1.56 -17.05 15.99
C ASP A 223 0.70 -17.20 14.72
N VAL A 224 0.92 -18.28 13.96
CA VAL A 224 0.13 -18.65 12.75
C VAL A 224 -0.33 -20.10 12.87
N PRO A 225 -1.56 -20.47 12.45
CA PRO A 225 -2.03 -21.85 12.56
C PRO A 225 -1.08 -22.86 11.91
N ALA A 226 -0.68 -23.90 12.66
CA ALA A 226 0.31 -24.86 12.19
C ALA A 226 -0.17 -25.66 10.95
N ASN A 227 -1.48 -25.89 10.81
CA ASN A 227 -2.06 -26.64 9.70
C ASN A 227 -2.00 -25.93 8.34
N ILE A 228 -1.75 -24.62 8.31
CA ILE A 228 -1.56 -23.87 7.06
C ILE A 228 -0.08 -23.67 6.71
N GLN A 229 0.84 -23.99 7.60
CA GLN A 229 2.28 -23.87 7.40
C GLN A 229 2.87 -25.16 6.79
N TYR A 230 4.16 -25.13 6.47
CA TYR A 230 4.92 -26.33 6.13
C TYR A 230 4.96 -27.27 7.34
N ASN A 231 5.02 -28.56 7.08
CA ASN A 231 5.06 -29.58 8.14
C ASN A 231 6.38 -30.36 8.17
N SER A 232 7.29 -30.06 7.26
CA SER A 232 8.61 -30.69 7.18
C SER A 232 9.68 -29.75 6.64
N LYS A 233 10.94 -30.20 6.78
CA LYS A 233 12.11 -29.52 6.20
C LYS A 233 12.38 -29.91 4.75
N SER A 234 11.52 -30.73 4.13
CA SER A 234 11.68 -31.15 2.75
C SER A 234 11.60 -29.97 1.79
N THR A 235 12.24 -30.11 0.64
CA THR A 235 12.17 -29.17 -0.47
C THR A 235 11.58 -29.89 -1.67
N GLY A 236 11.06 -29.15 -2.64
CA GLY A 236 10.45 -29.70 -3.85
C GLY A 236 10.38 -28.65 -4.94
N GLY A 237 9.82 -29.01 -6.10
CA GLY A 237 9.63 -28.07 -7.20
C GLY A 237 10.92 -27.44 -7.74
N GLY A 238 12.10 -28.04 -7.49
CA GLY A 238 13.40 -27.45 -7.84
C GLY A 238 13.79 -26.22 -7.01
N CYS A 239 13.17 -26.07 -5.83
CA CYS A 239 13.36 -24.91 -4.94
C CYS A 239 14.17 -25.25 -3.69
N ASN A 240 14.85 -24.24 -3.17
CA ASN A 240 15.39 -24.20 -1.81
C ASN A 240 14.38 -23.56 -0.84
N LYS A 241 14.60 -23.76 0.47
CA LYS A 241 13.95 -22.98 1.53
C LYS A 241 14.54 -21.57 1.53
N GLY A 242 13.93 -20.69 0.73
CA GLY A 242 14.36 -19.31 0.62
C GLY A 242 13.81 -18.49 1.77
N HIS A 243 14.69 -17.84 2.51
CA HIS A 243 14.26 -16.85 3.50
C HIS A 243 13.72 -15.61 2.78
N MET A 244 12.65 -15.03 3.34
CA MET A 244 12.30 -13.66 3.02
C MET A 244 13.29 -12.74 3.75
N LEU A 245 13.20 -12.59 5.04
CA LEU A 245 14.24 -11.93 5.84
C LEU A 245 15.39 -12.89 6.11
N GLY A 246 16.57 -12.55 5.62
CA GLY A 246 17.75 -13.43 5.66
C GLY A 246 18.30 -13.67 7.06
N SER A 247 18.82 -14.87 7.30
CA SER A 247 19.46 -15.22 8.58
C SER A 247 20.69 -14.36 8.88
N ALA A 248 21.47 -13.98 7.86
CA ALA A 248 22.65 -13.12 8.02
C ALA A 248 22.29 -11.72 8.56
N GLU A 249 21.08 -11.29 8.37
CA GLU A 249 20.56 -9.98 8.76
C GLU A 249 20.12 -9.91 10.23
N ARG A 250 20.10 -11.06 10.93
CA ARG A 250 19.64 -11.22 12.31
C ARG A 250 20.62 -12.02 13.17
N THR A 251 21.90 -11.74 13.05
CA THR A 251 22.97 -12.43 13.80
C THR A 251 23.34 -11.74 15.11
N CYS A 252 22.61 -10.76 15.57
CA CYS A 252 22.83 -10.09 16.84
C CYS A 252 22.66 -11.02 18.05
N SER A 253 21.75 -12.00 17.97
CA SER A 253 21.61 -13.06 18.98
C SER A 253 21.06 -14.35 18.35
N LYS A 254 21.26 -15.48 19.05
CA LYS A 254 20.70 -16.77 18.63
C LYS A 254 19.19 -16.78 18.69
N ALA A 255 18.60 -16.19 19.72
CA ALA A 255 17.14 -16.19 19.91
C ALA A 255 16.44 -15.34 18.83
N THR A 256 16.98 -14.17 18.49
CA THR A 256 16.51 -13.36 17.38
C THR A 256 16.69 -14.08 16.04
N ASN A 257 17.82 -14.76 15.84
CA ASN A 257 18.10 -15.51 14.62
C ASN A 257 17.18 -16.75 14.47
N GLN A 258 16.77 -17.41 15.56
CA GLN A 258 15.83 -18.53 15.50
C GLN A 258 14.49 -18.15 14.88
N GLN A 259 13.97 -16.94 15.16
CA GLN A 259 12.68 -16.50 14.64
C GLN A 259 12.66 -16.40 13.11
N VAL A 260 13.76 -16.05 12.45
CA VAL A 260 13.79 -15.99 10.96
C VAL A 260 13.74 -17.34 10.30
N PHE A 261 13.84 -18.45 11.06
CA PHE A 261 13.65 -19.82 10.57
C PHE A 261 12.20 -20.34 10.72
N TYR A 262 11.28 -19.52 11.19
CA TYR A 262 9.87 -19.89 11.14
C TYR A 262 9.41 -20.09 9.70
N TYR A 263 8.59 -21.10 9.47
CA TYR A 263 8.09 -21.42 8.13
C TYR A 263 7.32 -20.28 7.49
N THR A 264 6.78 -19.37 8.28
CA THR A 264 6.12 -18.14 7.80
C THR A 264 7.09 -17.14 7.15
N ASN A 265 8.39 -17.24 7.39
CA ASN A 265 9.43 -16.45 6.73
C ASN A 265 10.10 -17.19 5.56
N ILE A 266 9.60 -18.36 5.17
CA ILE A 266 10.21 -19.20 4.14
C ILE A 266 9.30 -19.27 2.91
N ALA A 267 9.85 -18.98 1.73
CA ALA A 267 9.20 -19.15 0.44
C ALA A 267 9.99 -20.15 -0.43
N PRO A 268 9.34 -20.90 -1.34
CA PRO A 268 10.05 -21.67 -2.33
C PRO A 268 10.80 -20.73 -3.27
N GLN A 269 12.12 -20.87 -3.37
CA GLN A 269 12.98 -20.10 -4.26
C GLN A 269 13.78 -21.05 -5.16
N LEU A 270 13.72 -20.85 -6.48
CA LEU A 270 14.39 -21.70 -7.48
C LEU A 270 15.89 -21.83 -7.17
N SER A 271 16.36 -23.08 -7.01
CA SER A 271 17.71 -23.37 -6.53
C SER A 271 18.80 -23.17 -7.59
N ALA A 272 18.47 -23.35 -8.87
CA ALA A 272 19.47 -23.37 -9.94
C ALA A 272 19.97 -21.96 -10.35
N GLY A 273 19.15 -20.93 -10.20
CA GLY A 273 19.51 -19.60 -10.70
C GLY A 273 18.82 -18.42 -10.03
N PHE A 274 18.05 -18.63 -8.94
CA PHE A 274 17.38 -17.56 -8.25
C PHE A 274 17.87 -17.37 -6.80
N ASN A 275 17.85 -18.40 -5.96
CA ASN A 275 18.10 -18.29 -4.52
C ASN A 275 19.57 -18.02 -4.17
N THR A 276 20.51 -18.87 -4.57
CA THR A 276 21.90 -18.85 -4.10
C THR A 276 22.90 -18.88 -5.25
N GLY A 277 24.19 -18.77 -4.95
CA GLY A 277 25.26 -18.98 -5.92
C GLY A 277 25.22 -17.99 -7.11
N LYS A 278 25.07 -16.70 -6.82
CA LYS A 278 24.82 -15.63 -7.81
C LYS A 278 23.47 -15.77 -8.51
N GLY A 279 22.51 -16.39 -7.86
CA GLY A 279 21.11 -16.38 -8.32
C GLY A 279 20.52 -14.98 -8.36
N GLY A 280 19.45 -14.82 -9.13
CA GLY A 280 18.84 -13.50 -9.32
C GLY A 280 18.46 -12.82 -8.00
N TRP A 281 17.82 -13.54 -7.07
CA TRP A 281 17.44 -13.00 -5.78
C TRP A 281 18.65 -12.71 -4.90
N ASN A 282 19.62 -13.64 -4.80
CA ASN A 282 20.84 -13.46 -4.02
C ASN A 282 21.63 -12.19 -4.45
N ILE A 283 21.71 -11.90 -5.77
CA ILE A 283 22.36 -10.67 -6.25
C ILE A 283 21.58 -9.42 -5.82
N LEU A 284 20.25 -9.49 -5.77
CA LEU A 284 19.43 -8.39 -5.31
C LEU A 284 19.56 -8.19 -3.78
N GLU A 285 19.60 -9.28 -2.99
CA GLU A 285 19.89 -9.24 -1.55
C GLU A 285 21.26 -8.55 -1.28
N ASP A 286 22.33 -9.00 -1.96
CA ASP A 286 23.66 -8.38 -1.86
C ASP A 286 23.66 -6.89 -2.27
N TYR A 287 22.73 -6.48 -3.14
CA TYR A 287 22.57 -5.09 -3.55
C TYR A 287 21.84 -4.26 -2.49
N VAL A 288 20.76 -4.82 -1.91
CA VAL A 288 19.99 -4.18 -0.84
C VAL A 288 20.82 -4.05 0.44
N ASP A 289 21.67 -5.02 0.74
CA ASP A 289 22.60 -4.94 1.88
C ASP A 289 23.47 -3.69 1.86
N LYS A 290 23.87 -3.22 0.67
CA LYS A 290 24.64 -1.98 0.50
C LYS A 290 23.81 -0.71 0.73
N GLN A 291 22.50 -0.83 0.83
CA GLN A 291 21.61 0.29 1.14
C GLN A 291 21.42 0.51 2.64
N VAL A 292 21.86 -0.44 3.48
CA VAL A 292 21.88 -0.28 4.93
C VAL A 292 22.79 0.87 5.30
N CYS A 293 22.39 1.69 6.25
CA CYS A 293 23.07 2.92 6.61
C CYS A 293 23.00 3.17 8.13
N ALA A 294 23.51 4.29 8.60
CA ALA A 294 23.47 4.64 10.01
C ALA A 294 22.05 4.92 10.53
N ASP A 295 21.18 5.46 9.65
CA ASP A 295 19.74 5.48 9.90
C ASP A 295 19.15 4.08 9.60
N THR A 296 17.90 3.83 10.02
CA THR A 296 17.24 2.56 9.70
C THR A 296 16.78 2.54 8.24
N LEU A 297 17.10 1.46 7.53
CA LEU A 297 16.42 1.09 6.29
C LEU A 297 15.18 0.27 6.64
N TYR A 298 14.02 0.70 6.17
CA TYR A 298 12.74 -0.01 6.31
C TYR A 298 12.45 -0.78 5.04
N GLU A 299 12.23 -2.08 5.17
CA GLU A 299 12.02 -2.96 4.02
C GLU A 299 10.74 -3.79 4.17
N VAL A 300 10.09 -4.03 3.05
CA VAL A 300 9.07 -5.05 2.89
C VAL A 300 9.50 -5.97 1.75
N LEU A 301 9.78 -7.22 2.09
CA LEU A 301 10.04 -8.27 1.13
C LEU A 301 8.74 -8.97 0.80
N GLY A 302 8.44 -9.18 -0.46
CA GLY A 302 7.18 -9.81 -0.81
C GLY A 302 7.26 -10.79 -1.96
N THR A 303 6.21 -11.57 -2.06
CA THR A 303 5.95 -12.54 -3.12
C THR A 303 4.70 -12.16 -3.89
N TYR A 304 4.61 -12.56 -5.14
CA TYR A 304 3.45 -12.32 -6.00
C TYR A 304 3.05 -13.62 -6.70
N PHE A 305 1.75 -13.86 -6.85
CA PHE A 305 1.22 -15.14 -7.29
C PHE A 305 0.32 -15.04 -8.54
N LYS A 306 0.28 -13.88 -9.20
CA LYS A 306 -0.44 -13.71 -10.47
C LYS A 306 0.55 -13.67 -11.63
N ASN A 307 0.06 -13.67 -12.87
CA ASN A 307 0.92 -13.49 -14.04
C ASN A 307 1.79 -12.24 -13.90
N TYR A 308 3.08 -12.39 -14.15
CA TYR A 308 4.02 -11.28 -14.09
C TYR A 308 5.02 -11.34 -15.24
N THR A 309 5.35 -10.17 -15.78
CA THR A 309 6.40 -9.97 -16.80
C THR A 309 7.27 -8.79 -16.36
N ASP A 310 8.57 -8.99 -16.26
CA ASP A 310 9.53 -7.98 -15.84
C ASP A 310 10.02 -7.06 -16.96
N GLY A 311 10.85 -6.07 -16.58
CA GLY A 311 11.46 -5.13 -17.52
C GLY A 311 12.47 -5.75 -18.50
N TYR A 312 12.81 -7.03 -18.34
CA TYR A 312 13.63 -7.82 -19.27
C TYR A 312 12.79 -8.68 -20.22
N GLY A 313 11.45 -8.65 -20.09
CA GLY A 313 10.52 -9.47 -20.86
C GLY A 313 10.44 -10.93 -20.36
N LYS A 314 10.92 -11.23 -19.16
CA LYS A 314 10.76 -12.56 -18.54
C LYS A 314 9.37 -12.65 -17.91
N SER A 315 8.66 -13.73 -18.22
CA SER A 315 7.29 -13.96 -17.75
C SER A 315 7.19 -15.21 -16.91
N GLN A 316 6.34 -15.15 -15.88
CA GLN A 316 5.93 -16.28 -15.06
C GLN A 316 4.42 -16.28 -14.86
N SER A 317 3.86 -17.48 -14.79
CA SER A 317 2.44 -17.74 -14.53
C SER A 317 2.27 -18.50 -13.22
N PRO A 318 1.13 -18.32 -12.54
CA PRO A 318 0.81 -19.05 -11.31
C PRO A 318 0.94 -20.57 -11.47
N SER A 319 1.51 -21.21 -10.47
CA SER A 319 1.58 -22.68 -10.38
C SER A 319 1.59 -23.12 -8.93
N VAL A 320 1.41 -24.41 -8.71
CA VAL A 320 1.43 -25.06 -7.39
C VAL A 320 2.50 -26.13 -7.42
N ILE A 321 3.22 -26.30 -6.31
CA ILE A 321 4.30 -27.27 -6.18
C ILE A 321 4.18 -28.09 -4.90
N GLU A 322 4.84 -29.23 -4.88
CA GLU A 322 5.12 -29.95 -3.65
C GLU A 322 6.32 -29.29 -2.96
N PHE A 323 6.12 -28.83 -1.70
CA PHE A 323 7.16 -28.16 -0.92
C PHE A 323 6.83 -28.22 0.58
N GLY A 324 7.86 -28.38 1.44
CA GLY A 324 7.68 -28.35 2.89
C GLY A 324 6.78 -29.45 3.44
N GLY A 325 6.64 -30.58 2.71
CA GLY A 325 5.73 -31.68 3.07
C GLY A 325 4.27 -31.44 2.67
N ARG A 326 3.99 -30.43 1.88
CA ARG A 326 2.66 -30.12 1.31
C ARG A 326 2.69 -30.30 -0.20
N THR A 327 1.54 -30.55 -0.81
CA THR A 327 1.38 -30.70 -2.27
C THR A 327 0.69 -29.51 -2.94
N ASP A 328 0.34 -28.50 -2.16
CA ASP A 328 -0.55 -27.38 -2.51
C ASP A 328 0.10 -26.01 -2.28
N VAL A 329 1.44 -25.92 -2.28
CA VAL A 329 2.15 -24.67 -2.06
C VAL A 329 2.17 -23.82 -3.33
N GLY A 330 1.69 -22.60 -3.24
CA GLY A 330 1.76 -21.62 -4.33
C GLY A 330 3.22 -21.27 -4.68
N MET A 331 3.56 -21.34 -5.97
CA MET A 331 4.86 -20.93 -6.48
C MET A 331 4.82 -19.43 -6.78
N PRO A 332 5.62 -18.60 -6.10
CA PRO A 332 5.67 -17.16 -6.44
C PRO A 332 6.10 -16.95 -7.89
N THR A 333 5.48 -16.01 -8.57
CA THR A 333 5.86 -15.60 -9.94
C THR A 333 6.89 -14.47 -9.94
N MET A 334 6.91 -13.69 -8.85
CA MET A 334 7.81 -12.54 -8.67
C MET A 334 8.12 -12.41 -7.17
N PHE A 335 9.32 -11.90 -6.89
CA PHE A 335 9.74 -11.42 -5.57
C PHE A 335 10.07 -9.93 -5.66
N TYR A 336 9.87 -9.19 -4.56
CA TYR A 336 10.14 -7.77 -4.51
C TYR A 336 10.68 -7.33 -3.16
N TYR A 337 11.39 -6.21 -3.19
CA TYR A 337 11.65 -5.36 -2.04
C TYR A 337 10.92 -4.03 -2.22
N ALA A 338 10.18 -3.58 -1.22
CA ALA A 338 9.80 -2.19 -1.06
C ALA A 338 10.68 -1.56 0.00
N LEU A 339 11.43 -0.52 -0.34
CA LEU A 339 12.44 0.10 0.52
C LEU A 339 12.10 1.55 0.81
N LEU A 340 12.31 1.97 2.07
CA LEU A 340 12.18 3.35 2.53
C LEU A 340 13.32 3.69 3.48
N ARG A 341 13.97 4.82 3.30
CA ARG A 341 14.93 5.41 4.25
C ARG A 341 15.12 6.90 4.03
N THR A 342 15.88 7.55 4.91
CA THR A 342 16.36 8.90 4.67
C THR A 342 17.36 8.94 3.50
N LYS A 343 17.38 10.01 2.73
CA LYS A 343 18.32 10.17 1.61
C LYS A 343 19.76 10.19 2.11
N SER A 344 20.03 10.94 3.18
CA SER A 344 21.37 11.05 3.76
C SER A 344 21.90 9.71 4.34
N GLY A 345 21.00 8.91 4.91
CA GLY A 345 21.35 7.68 5.60
C GLY A 345 22.07 7.89 6.95
N ASN A 346 22.21 9.13 7.40
CA ASN A 346 22.85 9.53 8.65
C ASN A 346 22.24 10.84 9.16
N SER A 347 20.92 10.91 9.20
CA SER A 347 20.18 12.10 9.64
C SER A 347 19.98 12.14 11.15
N GLY A 348 19.99 10.96 11.80
CA GLY A 348 19.58 10.79 13.19
C GLY A 348 18.11 11.10 13.45
N LYS A 349 17.30 11.27 12.38
CA LYS A 349 15.85 11.54 12.47
C LYS A 349 15.04 10.27 12.25
N SER A 350 13.87 10.20 12.88
CA SER A 350 12.85 9.24 12.49
C SER A 350 12.33 9.58 11.09
N VAL A 351 12.11 8.57 10.24
CA VAL A 351 11.49 8.78 8.91
C VAL A 351 10.08 9.38 9.01
N LYS A 352 9.41 9.24 10.14
CA LYS A 352 8.09 9.85 10.39
C LYS A 352 8.16 11.37 10.54
N ASP A 353 9.33 11.88 10.97
CA ASP A 353 9.57 13.30 11.24
C ASP A 353 10.29 13.99 10.05
N CYS A 354 10.54 13.24 8.98
CA CYS A 354 11.20 13.74 7.79
C CYS A 354 10.19 14.34 6.80
N SER A 355 10.60 15.39 6.08
CA SER A 355 9.90 15.86 4.89
C SER A 355 10.10 14.89 3.71
N ALA A 356 9.28 15.00 2.66
CA ALA A 356 9.42 14.19 1.46
C ALA A 356 10.80 14.35 0.78
N ASP A 357 11.40 15.53 0.88
CA ASP A 357 12.73 15.81 0.32
C ASP A 357 13.86 15.10 1.06
N GLU A 358 13.67 14.77 2.33
CA GLU A 358 14.63 14.04 3.15
C GLU A 358 14.52 12.53 2.96
N LEU A 359 13.43 12.05 2.36
CA LEU A 359 13.12 10.62 2.18
C LEU A 359 13.35 10.14 0.75
N LYS A 360 13.65 8.86 0.62
CA LYS A 360 13.60 8.12 -0.65
C LYS A 360 12.95 6.76 -0.43
N CYS A 361 12.13 6.34 -1.39
CA CYS A 361 11.58 4.99 -1.44
C CYS A 361 11.55 4.47 -2.89
N VAL A 362 11.56 3.16 -3.03
CA VAL A 362 11.52 2.46 -4.33
C VAL A 362 11.14 1.00 -4.12
N ALA A 363 10.59 0.37 -5.13
CA ALA A 363 10.49 -1.08 -5.20
C ALA A 363 11.51 -1.65 -6.19
N PHE A 364 12.16 -2.75 -5.79
CA PHE A 364 12.94 -3.62 -6.67
C PHE A 364 12.11 -4.88 -6.91
N VAL A 365 11.96 -5.28 -8.16
CA VAL A 365 11.13 -6.44 -8.53
C VAL A 365 11.93 -7.38 -9.42
N ARG A 366 11.82 -8.70 -9.15
CA ARG A 366 12.44 -9.74 -9.98
C ARG A 366 11.47 -10.88 -10.24
N THR A 367 11.32 -11.23 -11.51
CA THR A 367 10.61 -12.45 -11.91
C THR A 367 11.29 -13.68 -11.32
N HIS A 368 10.51 -14.60 -10.77
CA HIS A 368 11.01 -15.83 -10.16
C HIS A 368 11.44 -16.82 -11.25
N THR A 369 12.63 -16.62 -11.80
CA THR A 369 13.20 -17.44 -12.89
C THR A 369 14.68 -17.71 -12.70
N ASN A 370 15.17 -18.84 -13.21
CA ASN A 370 16.59 -19.15 -13.21
C ASN A 370 17.39 -18.32 -14.24
N ASP A 371 16.71 -17.68 -15.18
CA ASP A 371 17.34 -16.92 -16.28
C ASP A 371 18.05 -15.64 -15.80
N LEU A 372 17.76 -15.19 -14.58
CA LEU A 372 18.40 -14.02 -13.97
C LEU A 372 19.71 -14.34 -13.23
N LYS A 373 20.21 -15.58 -13.32
CA LYS A 373 21.48 -15.97 -12.73
C LYS A 373 22.63 -15.12 -13.28
N GLY A 374 23.39 -14.51 -12.39
CA GLY A 374 24.50 -13.62 -12.75
C GLY A 374 24.09 -12.24 -13.26
N GLN A 375 22.78 -11.96 -13.37
CA GLN A 375 22.28 -10.67 -13.84
C GLN A 375 22.44 -9.61 -12.76
N ALA A 376 23.26 -8.59 -13.04
CA ALA A 376 23.41 -7.44 -12.16
C ALA A 376 22.09 -6.68 -12.01
N VAL A 377 21.91 -6.04 -10.86
CA VAL A 377 20.74 -5.16 -10.61
C VAL A 377 20.83 -3.95 -11.53
N SER A 378 19.69 -3.56 -12.09
CA SER A 378 19.60 -2.41 -12.99
C SER A 378 18.30 -1.63 -12.80
N SER A 379 18.20 -0.45 -13.41
CA SER A 379 17.00 0.38 -13.38
C SER A 379 15.75 -0.28 -14.00
N LYS A 380 15.90 -1.37 -14.78
CA LYS A 380 14.77 -2.16 -15.32
C LYS A 380 13.98 -2.92 -14.26
N GLU A 381 14.54 -3.05 -13.06
CA GLU A 381 13.93 -3.72 -11.91
C GLU A 381 13.23 -2.74 -10.97
N LEU A 382 13.37 -1.44 -11.24
CA LEU A 382 12.79 -0.42 -10.37
C LEU A 382 11.32 -0.15 -10.72
N MET A 383 10.55 0.04 -9.67
CA MET A 383 9.15 0.41 -9.73
C MET A 383 8.86 1.46 -8.65
N SER A 384 7.93 2.38 -8.89
CA SER A 384 7.47 3.24 -7.80
C SER A 384 6.71 2.43 -6.75
N ILE A 385 6.70 2.89 -5.51
CA ILE A 385 5.91 2.24 -4.46
C ILE A 385 4.42 2.26 -4.84
N SER A 386 3.92 3.36 -5.41
CA SER A 386 2.52 3.45 -5.88
C SER A 386 2.19 2.45 -6.99
N ASP A 387 3.14 2.12 -7.88
CA ASP A 387 2.95 1.07 -8.88
C ASP A 387 2.93 -0.32 -8.25
N LEU A 388 3.81 -0.57 -7.28
CA LEU A 388 3.80 -1.81 -6.51
C LEU A 388 2.49 -1.97 -5.73
N GLU A 389 1.97 -0.91 -5.11
CA GLU A 389 0.67 -0.90 -4.44
C GLU A 389 -0.47 -1.30 -5.38
N ARG A 390 -0.50 -0.73 -6.60
CA ARG A 390 -1.50 -1.12 -7.63
C ARG A 390 -1.37 -2.58 -8.07
N LEU A 391 -0.13 -3.07 -8.17
CA LEU A 391 0.14 -4.44 -8.60
C LEU A 391 -0.28 -5.46 -7.53
N THR A 392 0.11 -5.22 -6.27
CA THR A 392 -0.05 -6.19 -5.18
C THR A 392 -1.37 -6.04 -4.42
N GLY A 393 -1.95 -4.84 -4.41
CA GLY A 393 -3.15 -4.51 -3.64
C GLY A 393 -2.87 -4.11 -2.18
N PHE A 394 -1.60 -4.11 -1.76
CA PHE A 394 -1.20 -3.67 -0.41
C PHE A 394 -0.80 -2.19 -0.43
N THR A 395 -1.01 -1.49 0.68
CA THR A 395 -0.50 -0.12 0.89
C THR A 395 0.77 -0.19 1.73
N TYR A 396 1.89 0.31 1.19
CA TYR A 396 3.20 0.29 1.86
C TYR A 396 3.49 1.60 2.57
N PHE A 397 4.18 1.53 3.70
CA PHE A 397 4.62 2.67 4.50
C PHE A 397 3.51 3.68 4.87
N PRO A 398 2.29 3.22 5.25
CA PRO A 398 1.19 4.12 5.61
C PRO A 398 1.54 4.97 6.85
N ASN A 399 2.41 4.46 7.72
CA ASN A 399 2.86 5.14 8.94
C ASN A 399 3.96 6.19 8.70
N VAL A 400 4.32 6.46 7.43
CA VAL A 400 5.27 7.51 7.03
C VAL A 400 4.60 8.44 6.02
N PRO A 401 3.88 9.48 6.50
CA PRO A 401 2.98 10.29 5.67
C PRO A 401 3.68 10.96 4.48
N ASN A 402 4.96 11.31 4.66
CA ASN A 402 5.74 12.02 3.65
C ASN A 402 6.59 11.09 2.76
N ALA A 403 6.37 9.75 2.79
CA ALA A 403 7.08 8.84 1.91
C ALA A 403 6.79 9.17 0.43
N PRO A 404 7.82 9.40 -0.42
CA PRO A 404 7.64 9.83 -1.82
C PRO A 404 7.26 8.66 -2.73
N LYS A 405 6.10 8.03 -2.50
CA LYS A 405 5.67 6.75 -3.08
C LYS A 405 5.51 6.75 -4.60
N SER A 406 5.15 7.89 -5.19
CA SER A 406 4.84 8.00 -6.62
C SER A 406 6.08 8.22 -7.50
N THR A 407 7.22 8.55 -6.90
CA THR A 407 8.44 8.92 -7.62
C THR A 407 9.68 8.29 -7.01
N TYR A 408 10.66 8.00 -7.86
CA TYR A 408 12.00 7.58 -7.43
C TYR A 408 13.04 8.09 -8.43
N LYS A 409 14.30 8.12 -8.00
CA LYS A 409 15.46 8.34 -8.89
C LYS A 409 16.38 7.13 -8.77
N ALA A 410 16.70 6.49 -9.89
CA ALA A 410 17.60 5.33 -9.91
C ALA A 410 18.98 5.68 -9.30
N SER A 411 19.47 6.88 -9.56
CA SER A 411 20.74 7.38 -9.01
C SER A 411 20.76 7.49 -7.48
N ASP A 412 19.60 7.71 -6.83
CA ASP A 412 19.53 7.72 -5.36
C ASP A 412 19.83 6.34 -4.76
N TRP A 413 19.66 5.29 -5.56
CA TRP A 413 19.87 3.90 -5.18
C TRP A 413 21.15 3.30 -5.79
N GLY A 414 21.93 4.08 -6.51
CA GLY A 414 23.22 3.67 -7.09
C GLY A 414 23.11 3.00 -8.47
N LEU A 415 22.02 3.29 -9.23
CA LEU A 415 21.75 2.79 -10.59
C LEU A 415 21.72 3.88 -11.64
#